data_5f95a5817461f9e8a567d4a2b8086536
#
_entry.id   5f95a5817461f9e8a567d4a2b8086536
#
_cell.length_a   1.000
_cell.length_b   1.000
_cell.length_c   1.000
_cell.angle_alpha   90.00
_cell.angle_beta   90.00
_cell.angle_gamma   90.00
#
_symmetry.space_group_name_H-M   'P 1'
#
loop_
_entity.id
_entity.type
_entity.pdbx_description
1 polymer ?
#
loop_
_entity_poly.entity_id
_entity_poly.type
_entity_poly.pdbx_seq_one_letter_code
_entity_poly.pdbx_strand_id
1 'polypeptide(L)'
;MTAAQLADALGLSRVEVERALATLQTGGALEVDDRGRVIGVHGLTRRRTRHTIITSQRTWYTWCALDAIGIPAALRLDAAVHTVCPTCNTGITIGVHHGSVTSTDKPRLWLPGGTCGHIMDDFCATANLFCDTEHLEQWRRYAGEPAGQPLSLDEAARHGERVWADVADCC
;
A
#
# COMPACT_ATOMS: atom_id res chain seq x y z
N MET A 1 18.53 -0.57 -2.80
CA MET A 1 19.42 -1.53 -3.52
C MET A 1 19.73 -0.95 -4.89
N THR A 2 20.92 -1.22 -5.45
CA THR A 2 21.25 -0.86 -6.85
C THR A 2 20.77 -1.97 -7.80
N ALA A 3 20.68 -1.68 -9.11
CA ALA A 3 20.32 -2.69 -10.12
C ALA A 3 21.28 -3.89 -10.10
N ALA A 4 22.59 -3.66 -9.90
CA ALA A 4 23.56 -4.74 -9.78
C ALA A 4 23.30 -5.63 -8.56
N GLN A 5 23.04 -5.04 -7.38
CA GLN A 5 22.71 -5.81 -6.18
C GLN A 5 21.40 -6.59 -6.30
N LEU A 6 20.43 -6.06 -7.05
CA LEU A 6 19.19 -6.78 -7.35
C LEU A 6 19.44 -7.94 -8.31
N ALA A 7 20.24 -7.74 -9.36
CA ALA A 7 20.62 -8.78 -10.31
C ALA A 7 21.29 -9.96 -9.59
N ASP A 8 22.27 -9.67 -8.75
CA ASP A 8 22.98 -10.69 -7.95
C ASP A 8 22.02 -11.45 -7.02
N ALA A 9 21.12 -10.71 -6.31
CA ALA A 9 20.19 -11.30 -5.36
C ALA A 9 19.11 -12.18 -6.01
N LEU A 10 18.71 -11.83 -7.25
CA LEU A 10 17.65 -12.53 -8.00
C LEU A 10 18.19 -13.57 -8.99
N GLY A 11 19.49 -13.66 -9.19
CA GLY A 11 20.09 -14.53 -10.19
C GLY A 11 19.75 -14.14 -11.64
N LEU A 12 19.42 -12.86 -11.88
CA LEU A 12 19.07 -12.29 -13.18
C LEU A 12 20.25 -11.52 -13.78
N SER A 13 20.24 -11.34 -15.10
CA SER A 13 21.19 -10.43 -15.73
C SER A 13 20.89 -8.98 -15.37
N ARG A 14 21.91 -8.13 -15.33
CA ARG A 14 21.76 -6.71 -15.07
C ARG A 14 20.80 -6.02 -16.07
N VAL A 15 20.85 -6.45 -17.35
CA VAL A 15 19.99 -5.90 -18.41
C VAL A 15 18.51 -6.22 -18.16
N GLU A 16 18.19 -7.43 -17.69
CA GLU A 16 16.82 -7.81 -17.34
C GLU A 16 16.32 -6.98 -16.18
N VAL A 17 17.12 -6.80 -15.13
CA VAL A 17 16.76 -5.98 -13.97
C VAL A 17 16.59 -4.50 -14.37
N GLU A 18 17.50 -3.92 -15.15
CA GLU A 18 17.39 -2.53 -15.60
C GLU A 18 16.11 -2.31 -16.43
N ARG A 19 15.75 -3.26 -17.29
CA ARG A 19 14.51 -3.22 -18.07
C ARG A 19 13.27 -3.30 -17.19
N ALA A 20 13.25 -4.23 -16.23
CA ALA A 20 12.15 -4.36 -15.27
C ALA A 20 11.98 -3.08 -14.43
N LEU A 21 13.07 -2.51 -13.92
CA LEU A 21 13.04 -1.27 -13.16
C LEU A 21 12.52 -0.08 -14.01
N ALA A 22 12.91 0.01 -15.27
CA ALA A 22 12.41 1.04 -16.18
C ALA A 22 10.89 0.91 -16.41
N THR A 23 10.39 -0.31 -16.58
CA THR A 23 8.94 -0.58 -16.70
C THR A 23 8.19 -0.17 -15.43
N LEU A 24 8.68 -0.56 -14.26
CA LEU A 24 8.09 -0.20 -12.97
C LEU A 24 8.11 1.32 -12.74
N GLN A 25 9.18 1.99 -13.14
CA GLN A 25 9.30 3.44 -13.01
C GLN A 25 8.30 4.17 -13.92
N THR A 26 8.12 3.72 -15.16
CA THR A 26 7.15 4.29 -16.09
C THR A 26 5.71 4.13 -15.56
N GLY A 27 5.40 3.01 -14.90
CA GLY A 27 4.09 2.76 -14.28
C GLY A 27 3.91 3.42 -12.90
N GLY A 28 4.91 4.17 -12.39
CA GLY A 28 4.87 4.77 -11.05
C GLY A 28 4.89 3.74 -9.91
N ALA A 29 5.29 2.50 -10.20
CA ALA A 29 5.34 1.39 -9.24
C ALA A 29 6.73 1.20 -8.60
N LEU A 30 7.65 2.14 -8.81
CA LEU A 30 9.02 2.12 -8.29
C LEU A 30 9.34 3.40 -7.53
N GLU A 31 9.90 3.25 -6.33
CA GLU A 31 10.45 4.36 -5.54
C GLU A 31 11.98 4.24 -5.47
N VAL A 32 12.66 5.33 -5.82
CA VAL A 32 14.12 5.42 -5.73
C VAL A 32 14.53 6.59 -4.83
N ASP A 33 15.69 6.48 -4.20
CA ASP A 33 16.30 7.59 -3.45
C ASP A 33 17.09 8.54 -4.37
N ASP A 34 17.62 9.62 -3.80
CA ASP A 34 18.40 10.64 -4.50
C ASP A 34 19.67 10.09 -5.19
N ARG A 35 20.06 8.86 -4.86
CA ARG A 35 21.21 8.15 -5.45
C ARG A 35 20.76 7.08 -6.47
N GLY A 36 19.48 7.05 -6.86
CA GLY A 36 18.93 6.09 -7.80
C GLY A 36 18.83 4.66 -7.24
N ARG A 37 18.89 4.48 -5.92
CA ARG A 37 18.74 3.15 -5.31
C ARG A 37 17.27 2.86 -5.05
N VAL A 38 16.83 1.66 -5.40
CA VAL A 38 15.47 1.18 -5.13
C VAL A 38 15.24 1.12 -3.61
N ILE A 39 14.23 1.84 -3.16
CA ILE A 39 13.78 1.89 -1.76
C ILE A 39 12.33 1.47 -1.59
N GLY A 40 11.55 1.38 -2.67
CA GLY A 40 10.17 0.89 -2.63
C GLY A 40 9.73 0.33 -3.98
N VAL A 41 8.78 -0.59 -3.94
CA VAL A 41 8.18 -1.22 -5.12
C VAL A 41 6.78 -1.74 -4.78
N HIS A 42 5.81 -1.53 -5.69
CA HIS A 42 4.45 -2.05 -5.56
C HIS A 42 3.83 -1.86 -4.16
N GLY A 43 3.85 -0.63 -3.65
CA GLY A 43 3.22 -0.32 -2.36
C GLY A 43 4.11 -0.53 -1.13
N LEU A 44 5.18 -1.32 -1.22
CA LEU A 44 6.15 -1.47 -0.12
C LEU A 44 7.25 -0.42 -0.21
N THR A 45 7.70 0.10 0.94
CA THR A 45 8.80 1.07 0.99
C THR A 45 9.70 0.86 2.22
N ARG A 46 10.95 1.28 2.11
CA ARG A 46 11.90 1.39 3.23
C ARG A 46 11.80 2.74 3.95
N ARG A 47 11.08 3.69 3.36
CA ARG A 47 10.80 4.98 4.00
C ARG A 47 9.77 4.78 5.10
N ARG A 48 9.96 5.42 6.24
CA ARG A 48 8.96 5.42 7.30
C ARG A 48 7.73 6.19 6.85
N THR A 49 6.59 5.54 6.91
CA THR A 49 5.27 6.12 6.66
C THR A 49 4.37 5.89 7.87
N ARG A 50 3.14 6.41 7.83
CA ARG A 50 2.11 6.13 8.84
C ARG A 50 1.43 4.78 8.67
N HIS A 51 1.72 4.04 7.59
CA HIS A 51 1.11 2.76 7.25
C HIS A 51 2.14 1.65 7.43
N THR A 52 1.87 0.71 8.31
CA THR A 52 2.81 -0.38 8.61
C THR A 52 2.12 -1.74 8.60
N ILE A 53 2.85 -2.73 8.16
CA ILE A 53 2.51 -4.16 8.27
C ILE A 53 3.49 -4.77 9.26
N ILE A 54 3.01 -5.37 10.32
CA ILE A 54 3.81 -6.00 11.38
C ILE A 54 3.51 -7.50 11.40
N THR A 55 4.52 -8.30 11.13
CA THR A 55 4.47 -9.76 11.30
C THR A 55 5.34 -10.20 12.48
N SER A 56 5.34 -11.48 12.79
CA SER A 56 6.24 -12.05 13.82
C SER A 56 7.73 -11.87 13.50
N GLN A 57 8.08 -11.65 12.22
CA GLN A 57 9.47 -11.58 11.77
C GLN A 57 9.98 -10.15 11.56
N ARG A 58 9.14 -9.25 11.05
CA ARG A 58 9.56 -7.89 10.70
C ARG A 58 8.41 -6.92 10.53
N THR A 59 8.75 -5.64 10.44
CA THR A 59 7.85 -4.55 10.09
C THR A 59 8.19 -4.02 8.70
N TRP A 60 7.17 -3.83 7.87
CA TRP A 60 7.27 -3.12 6.59
C TRP A 60 6.46 -1.82 6.64
N TYR A 61 6.89 -0.86 5.83
CA TYR A 61 6.14 0.36 5.55
C TYR A 61 5.49 0.28 4.18
N THR A 62 4.34 0.92 4.01
CA THR A 62 3.63 0.95 2.74
C THR A 62 3.35 2.37 2.30
N TRP A 63 3.10 2.57 1.01
CA TRP A 63 2.82 3.89 0.46
C TRP A 63 1.48 4.43 0.94
N CYS A 64 0.45 3.57 1.05
CA CYS A 64 -0.89 3.96 1.45
C CYS A 64 -1.59 2.92 2.35
N ALA A 65 -2.79 3.26 2.81
CA ALA A 65 -3.59 2.37 3.63
C ALA A 65 -4.10 1.14 2.88
N LEU A 66 -4.37 1.26 1.57
CA LEU A 66 -4.79 0.12 0.75
C LEU A 66 -3.67 -0.91 0.63
N ASP A 67 -2.42 -0.47 0.42
CA ASP A 67 -1.25 -1.34 0.38
C ASP A 67 -1.08 -2.10 1.71
N ALA A 68 -1.24 -1.37 2.84
CA ALA A 68 -1.09 -1.95 4.16
C ALA A 68 -2.11 -3.06 4.45
N ILE A 69 -3.32 -2.96 3.90
CA ILE A 69 -4.38 -3.96 4.04
C ILE A 69 -4.25 -5.05 2.96
N GLY A 70 -4.05 -4.64 1.71
CA GLY A 70 -4.12 -5.51 0.54
C GLY A 70 -2.94 -6.47 0.41
N ILE A 71 -1.72 -6.00 0.69
CA ILE A 71 -0.53 -6.84 0.58
C ILE A 71 -0.59 -8.05 1.53
N PRO A 72 -0.83 -7.89 2.85
CA PRO A 72 -0.93 -9.07 3.71
C PRO A 72 -2.17 -9.91 3.43
N ALA A 73 -3.27 -9.33 2.94
CA ALA A 73 -4.44 -10.09 2.54
C ALA A 73 -4.14 -10.98 1.32
N ALA A 74 -3.55 -10.44 0.25
CA ALA A 74 -3.19 -11.18 -0.95
C ALA A 74 -2.14 -12.29 -0.68
N LEU A 75 -1.13 -11.98 0.12
CA LEU A 75 -0.09 -12.94 0.51
C LEU A 75 -0.53 -13.90 1.62
N ARG A 76 -1.77 -13.82 2.11
CA ARG A 76 -2.35 -14.64 3.18
C ARG A 76 -1.51 -14.67 4.46
N LEU A 77 -0.90 -13.54 4.79
CA LEU A 77 -0.03 -13.41 5.95
C LEU A 77 -0.85 -13.27 7.25
N ASP A 78 -0.23 -13.69 8.35
CA ASP A 78 -0.66 -13.30 9.69
C ASP A 78 0.09 -12.02 10.07
N ALA A 79 -0.64 -10.92 10.23
CA ALA A 79 -0.07 -9.60 10.44
C ALA A 79 -0.99 -8.69 11.27
N ALA A 80 -0.40 -7.68 11.90
CA ALA A 80 -1.09 -6.50 12.38
C ALA A 80 -0.78 -5.33 11.43
N VAL A 81 -1.82 -4.63 11.00
CA VAL A 81 -1.69 -3.38 10.23
C VAL A 81 -1.92 -2.21 11.17
N HIS A 82 -1.01 -1.25 11.19
CA HIS A 82 -1.18 0.01 11.90
C HIS A 82 -1.18 1.18 10.93
N THR A 83 -2.13 2.06 11.12
CA THR A 83 -2.22 3.33 10.39
C THR A 83 -2.78 4.43 11.29
N VAL A 84 -2.92 5.64 10.76
CA VAL A 84 -3.42 6.80 11.50
C VAL A 84 -4.54 7.44 10.69
N CYS A 85 -5.66 7.72 11.33
CA CYS A 85 -6.77 8.46 10.73
C CYS A 85 -6.31 9.88 10.39
N PRO A 86 -6.41 10.34 9.13
CA PRO A 86 -5.96 11.68 8.77
C PRO A 86 -6.84 12.81 9.34
N THR A 87 -8.05 12.51 9.80
CA THR A 87 -8.99 13.51 10.35
C THR A 87 -8.71 13.79 11.82
N CYS A 88 -8.50 12.75 12.65
CA CYS A 88 -8.37 12.91 14.11
C CYS A 88 -7.01 12.49 14.66
N ASN A 89 -6.10 12.00 13.82
CA ASN A 89 -4.78 11.45 14.18
C ASN A 89 -4.82 10.25 15.16
N THR A 90 -5.98 9.62 15.35
CA THR A 90 -6.08 8.39 16.14
C THR A 90 -5.49 7.21 15.38
N GLY A 91 -4.71 6.38 16.10
CA GLY A 91 -4.18 5.13 15.55
C GLY A 91 -5.30 4.12 15.29
N ILE A 92 -5.24 3.44 14.16
CA ILE A 92 -6.15 2.38 13.76
C ILE A 92 -5.33 1.09 13.64
N THR A 93 -5.81 0.02 14.27
CA THR A 93 -5.18 -1.31 14.22
C THR A 93 -6.13 -2.31 13.57
N ILE A 94 -5.60 -3.08 12.63
CA ILE A 94 -6.33 -4.14 11.92
C ILE A 94 -5.54 -5.43 12.08
N GLY A 95 -6.20 -6.52 12.46
CA GLY A 95 -5.65 -7.88 12.37
C GLY A 95 -5.85 -8.45 10.97
N VAL A 96 -4.85 -9.15 10.44
CA VAL A 96 -4.96 -9.96 9.23
C VAL A 96 -4.58 -11.38 9.59
N HIS A 97 -5.46 -12.34 9.31
CA HIS A 97 -5.26 -13.77 9.56
C HIS A 97 -5.61 -14.57 8.30
N HIS A 98 -4.62 -15.20 7.70
CA HIS A 98 -4.77 -15.98 6.46
C HIS A 98 -5.54 -15.22 5.36
N GLY A 99 -5.29 -13.90 5.23
CA GLY A 99 -5.94 -13.02 4.27
C GLY A 99 -7.23 -12.36 4.75
N SER A 100 -7.86 -12.88 5.82
CA SER A 100 -9.06 -12.27 6.40
C SER A 100 -8.71 -11.13 7.34
N VAL A 101 -9.45 -10.02 7.24
CA VAL A 101 -9.23 -8.81 8.04
C VAL A 101 -10.21 -8.73 9.20
N THR A 102 -9.72 -8.23 10.34
CA THR A 102 -10.52 -8.02 11.55
C THR A 102 -10.17 -6.68 12.20
N SER A 103 -11.17 -6.00 12.76
CA SER A 103 -10.99 -4.81 13.57
C SER A 103 -12.09 -4.72 14.63
N THR A 104 -11.78 -4.15 15.80
CA THR A 104 -12.78 -3.84 16.83
C THR A 104 -13.68 -2.68 16.42
N ASP A 105 -13.17 -1.80 15.58
CA ASP A 105 -13.87 -0.64 15.04
C ASP A 105 -14.39 -0.95 13.64
N LYS A 106 -15.11 -0.02 13.05
CA LYS A 106 -15.62 -0.11 11.68
C LYS A 106 -14.92 0.90 10.77
N PRO A 107 -13.61 0.78 10.58
CA PRO A 107 -12.87 1.73 9.78
C PRO A 107 -13.33 1.74 8.33
N ARG A 108 -13.14 2.88 7.67
CA ARG A 108 -13.50 3.11 6.27
C ARG A 108 -12.26 3.49 5.48
N LEU A 109 -12.03 2.80 4.38
CA LEU A 109 -10.99 3.16 3.43
C LEU A 109 -11.59 4.07 2.36
N TRP A 110 -10.89 5.16 2.02
CA TRP A 110 -11.16 5.90 0.80
C TRP A 110 -10.37 5.30 -0.35
N LEU A 111 -11.08 4.77 -1.36
CA LEU A 111 -10.50 4.29 -2.60
C LEU A 111 -10.57 5.43 -3.62
N PRO A 112 -9.44 6.06 -3.99
CA PRO A 112 -9.41 7.10 -4.99
C PRO A 112 -9.90 6.60 -6.34
N GLY A 113 -10.64 7.45 -7.05
CA GLY A 113 -11.12 7.20 -8.41
C GLY A 113 -10.46 8.15 -9.42
N GLY A 114 -10.72 7.93 -10.71
CA GLY A 114 -10.19 8.75 -11.80
C GLY A 114 -8.99 8.14 -12.49
N THR A 115 -8.37 8.93 -13.39
CA THR A 115 -7.14 8.53 -14.08
C THR A 115 -5.95 8.71 -13.19
N CYS A 116 -5.11 7.68 -13.09
CA CYS A 116 -3.86 7.69 -12.33
C CYS A 116 -2.69 7.80 -13.31
N GLY A 117 -1.98 8.91 -13.30
CA GLY A 117 -0.75 9.09 -14.07
C GLY A 117 0.48 8.60 -13.31
N HIS A 118 0.49 8.80 -11.98
CA HIS A 118 1.55 8.37 -11.10
C HIS A 118 0.96 7.81 -9.80
N ILE A 119 1.13 6.51 -9.57
CA ILE A 119 0.47 5.78 -8.46
C ILE A 119 0.72 6.41 -7.09
N MET A 120 1.96 6.81 -6.80
CA MET A 120 2.31 7.35 -5.48
C MET A 120 1.68 8.72 -5.24
N ASP A 121 1.66 9.60 -6.25
CA ASP A 121 1.24 10.98 -6.10
C ASP A 121 -0.29 11.13 -6.27
N ASP A 122 -0.86 10.43 -7.24
CA ASP A 122 -2.27 10.58 -7.59
C ASP A 122 -3.18 9.68 -6.74
N PHE A 123 -2.76 8.44 -6.49
CA PHE A 123 -3.56 7.44 -5.79
C PHE A 123 -3.19 7.31 -4.32
N CYS A 124 -1.92 6.97 -4.02
CA CYS A 124 -1.50 6.65 -2.66
C CYS A 124 -1.59 7.84 -1.70
N ALA A 125 -1.44 9.07 -2.21
CA ALA A 125 -1.57 10.28 -1.39
C ALA A 125 -2.95 10.42 -0.73
N THR A 126 -4.00 9.88 -1.36
CA THR A 126 -5.39 9.98 -0.90
C THR A 126 -6.02 8.66 -0.45
N ALA A 127 -5.41 7.51 -0.74
CA ALA A 127 -5.86 6.20 -0.28
C ALA A 127 -5.62 6.00 1.22
N ASN A 128 -6.51 6.58 2.03
CA ASN A 128 -6.40 6.65 3.48
C ASN A 128 -7.45 5.79 4.19
N LEU A 129 -7.15 5.41 5.44
CA LEU A 129 -8.09 4.76 6.34
C LEU A 129 -8.56 5.73 7.43
N PHE A 130 -9.85 5.73 7.70
CA PHE A 130 -10.54 6.58 8.66
C PHE A 130 -11.16 5.74 9.76
N CYS A 131 -11.27 6.26 10.99
CA CYS A 131 -11.87 5.56 12.12
C CYS A 131 -13.29 5.08 11.81
N ASP A 132 -14.04 5.89 11.08
CA ASP A 132 -15.46 5.69 10.77
C ASP A 132 -15.89 6.52 9.54
N THR A 133 -17.17 6.45 9.22
CA THR A 133 -17.77 7.19 8.12
C THR A 133 -17.78 8.70 8.37
N GLU A 134 -17.95 9.15 9.60
CA GLU A 134 -18.02 10.58 9.94
C GLU A 134 -16.68 11.27 9.67
N HIS A 135 -15.57 10.68 10.12
CA HIS A 135 -14.23 11.19 9.86
C HIS A 135 -13.89 11.17 8.36
N LEU A 136 -14.34 10.15 7.63
CA LEU A 136 -14.17 10.08 6.18
C LEU A 136 -14.92 11.22 5.48
N GLU A 137 -16.20 11.45 5.82
CA GLU A 137 -17.01 12.51 5.22
C GLU A 137 -16.51 13.91 5.61
N GLN A 138 -15.99 14.09 6.82
CA GLN A 138 -15.33 15.32 7.21
C GLN A 138 -14.10 15.59 6.33
N TRP A 139 -13.24 14.60 6.15
CA TRP A 139 -12.07 14.71 5.28
C TRP A 139 -12.47 15.00 3.83
N ARG A 140 -13.47 14.33 3.28
CA ARG A 140 -13.94 14.56 1.90
C ARG A 140 -14.32 16.03 1.65
N ARG A 141 -15.07 16.62 2.56
CA ARG A 141 -15.47 18.03 2.46
C ARG A 141 -14.26 18.97 2.48
N TYR A 142 -13.26 18.72 3.33
CA TYR A 142 -12.03 19.51 3.35
C TYR A 142 -11.14 19.31 2.12
N ALA A 143 -11.13 18.12 1.57
CA ALA A 143 -10.34 17.77 0.38
C ALA A 143 -10.99 18.21 -0.96
N GLY A 144 -12.13 18.92 -0.92
CA GLY A 144 -12.80 19.40 -2.12
C GLY A 144 -13.56 18.31 -2.89
N GLU A 145 -14.15 17.36 -2.18
CA GLU A 145 -14.96 16.26 -2.74
C GLU A 145 -14.20 15.46 -3.84
N PRO A 146 -13.07 14.85 -3.51
CA PRO A 146 -12.28 14.11 -4.49
C PRO A 146 -13.07 12.94 -5.09
N ALA A 147 -12.79 12.60 -6.34
CA ALA A 147 -13.36 11.43 -6.99
C ALA A 147 -12.90 10.14 -6.28
N GLY A 148 -13.83 9.20 -6.07
CA GLY A 148 -13.55 7.95 -5.39
C GLY A 148 -14.78 7.39 -4.68
N GLN A 149 -14.55 6.37 -3.86
CA GLN A 149 -15.61 5.72 -3.08
C GLN A 149 -15.11 5.22 -1.72
N PRO A 150 -15.99 5.24 -0.69
CA PRO A 150 -15.69 4.60 0.57
C PRO A 150 -15.82 3.09 0.46
N LEU A 151 -14.87 2.36 1.05
CA LEU A 151 -14.92 0.91 1.20
C LEU A 151 -14.98 0.53 2.68
N SER A 152 -15.70 -0.55 2.99
CA SER A 152 -15.55 -1.27 4.24
C SER A 152 -14.18 -1.96 4.28
N LEU A 153 -13.79 -2.44 5.45
CA LEU A 153 -12.51 -3.14 5.62
C LEU A 153 -12.44 -4.41 4.75
N ASP A 154 -13.53 -5.19 4.69
CA ASP A 154 -13.59 -6.40 3.86
C ASP A 154 -13.55 -6.10 2.36
N GLU A 155 -14.18 -5.02 1.92
CA GLU A 155 -14.11 -4.57 0.53
C GLU A 155 -12.70 -4.11 0.17
N ALA A 156 -12.03 -3.41 1.09
CA ALA A 156 -10.64 -2.98 0.91
C ALA A 156 -9.70 -4.19 0.79
N ALA A 157 -9.86 -5.20 1.66
CA ALA A 157 -9.07 -6.44 1.59
C ALA A 157 -9.28 -7.17 0.25
N ARG A 158 -10.53 -7.40 -0.15
CA ARG A 158 -10.85 -8.03 -1.45
C ARG A 158 -10.34 -7.21 -2.64
N HIS A 159 -10.36 -5.88 -2.56
CA HIS A 159 -9.79 -5.03 -3.59
C HIS A 159 -8.27 -5.20 -3.65
N GLY A 160 -7.62 -5.20 -2.50
CA GLY A 160 -6.19 -5.45 -2.37
C GLY A 160 -5.80 -6.82 -2.92
N GLU A 161 -6.50 -7.90 -2.55
CA GLU A 161 -6.25 -9.24 -3.09
C GLU A 161 -6.21 -9.24 -4.62
N ARG A 162 -7.15 -8.54 -5.28
CA ARG A 162 -7.15 -8.43 -6.75
C ARG A 162 -5.96 -7.64 -7.31
N VAL A 163 -5.56 -6.55 -6.63
CA VAL A 163 -4.46 -5.70 -7.08
C VAL A 163 -3.12 -6.41 -7.00
N TRP A 164 -2.93 -7.24 -5.97
CA TRP A 164 -1.66 -7.96 -5.76
C TRP A 164 -1.73 -9.45 -6.09
N ALA A 165 -2.81 -9.95 -6.74
CA ALA A 165 -2.94 -11.36 -7.11
C ALA A 165 -1.74 -11.87 -7.92
N ASP A 166 -1.36 -11.16 -8.97
CA ASP A 166 -0.24 -11.55 -9.84
C ASP A 166 1.11 -11.57 -9.10
N VAL A 167 1.26 -10.71 -8.07
CA VAL A 167 2.47 -10.69 -7.24
C VAL A 167 2.47 -11.86 -6.25
N ALA A 168 1.30 -12.22 -5.71
CA ALA A 168 1.15 -13.34 -4.78
C ALA A 168 1.40 -14.70 -5.47
N ASP A 169 0.98 -14.85 -6.71
CA ASP A 169 1.16 -16.09 -7.49
C ASP A 169 2.62 -16.34 -7.89
N CYS A 170 3.50 -15.36 -7.75
CA CYS A 170 4.94 -15.49 -8.00
C CYS A 170 5.74 -15.95 -6.76
N CYS A 171 5.10 -16.05 -5.59
CA CYS A 171 5.73 -16.48 -4.34
C CYS A 171 5.34 -17.88 -3.94
#